data_ebd2a9527321707d2c5e2c50bcabdcc0
#
_entry.id   ebd2a9527321707d2c5e2c50bcabdcc0
#
_cell.length_a   1.000
_cell.length_b   1.000
_cell.length_c   1.000
_cell.angle_alpha   90.00
_cell.angle_beta   90.00
_cell.angle_gamma   90.00
#
_symmetry.space_group_name_H-M   'P 1'
#
loop_
_entity.id
_entity.type
_entity.pdbx_description
1 polymer ?
#
loop_
_entity_poly.entity_id
_entity_poly.type
_entity_poly.pdbx_seq_one_letter_code
_entity_poly.pdbx_strand_id
1 'polypeptide(L)'
;MFDWIAQTQGCNVLTIDLSSFFDTLDHEILKKQWQRVNGVSSLSKDNYIVFKSLTHYSFLNIEDTLTALGWPDRLTRKNLNKKIPNPLRKEISARHQSMEDFRSIRKHKFFNSDGTFKYLIQTPEKIAGKRYGIPQGSPMSAILSNIYMLDFDQNCCDLMTQIGGIYRRYCDDIVVTFPESISIDEIYNKLEKALSTHGGQQLKINPAKVEKIQFSHVTTRLTAIDVTTGIYKPLQYLGFIYDGEKVLIRSSSLSNYYRRLVSKIRASKNRAKRHKKIVYRRKIYRMYSHLARKQ
;
A
#
# COMPACT_ATOMS: atom_id res chain seq x y z
N MET A 1 -12.90 -15.63 5.47
CA MET A 1 -11.56 -16.26 5.41
C MET A 1 -11.17 -16.85 6.76
N PHE A 2 -11.01 -16.09 7.83
CA PHE A 2 -10.67 -16.66 9.15
C PHE A 2 -11.70 -17.68 9.63
N ASP A 3 -13.00 -17.38 9.48
CA ASP A 3 -14.07 -18.34 9.81
C ASP A 3 -14.00 -19.62 8.97
N TRP A 4 -13.63 -19.50 7.70
CA TRP A 4 -13.42 -20.67 6.83
C TRP A 4 -12.25 -21.52 7.31
N ILE A 5 -11.09 -20.88 7.65
CA ILE A 5 -9.94 -21.59 8.23
C ILE A 5 -10.33 -22.30 9.54
N ALA A 6 -11.11 -21.61 10.39
CA ALA A 6 -11.57 -22.18 11.67
C ALA A 6 -12.51 -23.39 11.52
N GLN A 7 -13.24 -23.46 10.40
CA GLN A 7 -14.20 -24.53 10.12
C GLN A 7 -13.57 -25.73 9.38
N THR A 8 -12.37 -25.56 8.84
CA THR A 8 -11.66 -26.65 8.13
C THR A 8 -10.84 -27.49 9.11
N GLN A 9 -10.66 -28.79 8.81
CA GLN A 9 -9.83 -29.67 9.61
C GLN A 9 -8.33 -29.45 9.40
N GLY A 10 -7.97 -28.67 8.37
CA GLY A 10 -6.63 -28.27 7.97
C GLY A 10 -6.68 -27.55 6.64
N CYS A 11 -5.80 -26.59 6.43
CA CYS A 11 -5.73 -25.85 5.16
C CYS A 11 -4.35 -25.24 4.94
N ASN A 12 -4.06 -24.98 3.68
CA ASN A 12 -2.93 -24.17 3.26
C ASN A 12 -3.37 -22.72 3.05
N VAL A 13 -2.49 -21.82 3.40
CA VAL A 13 -2.64 -20.37 3.18
C VAL A 13 -1.41 -19.85 2.48
N LEU A 14 -1.61 -19.16 1.38
CA LEU A 14 -0.56 -18.47 0.65
C LEU A 14 -0.85 -16.98 0.65
N THR A 15 0.08 -16.17 1.15
CA THR A 15 0.02 -14.71 1.05
C THR A 15 1.05 -14.21 0.05
N ILE A 16 0.66 -13.23 -0.75
CA ILE A 16 1.48 -12.66 -1.82
C ILE A 16 1.36 -11.14 -1.77
N ASP A 17 2.48 -10.45 -1.94
CA ASP A 17 2.55 -8.99 -2.11
C ASP A 17 3.06 -8.68 -3.53
N LEU A 18 2.45 -7.73 -4.21
CA LEU A 18 2.86 -7.31 -5.55
C LEU A 18 3.89 -6.19 -5.48
N SER A 19 5.02 -6.38 -6.16
CA SER A 19 6.11 -5.40 -6.17
C SER A 19 5.70 -4.10 -6.84
N SER A 20 5.88 -2.96 -6.15
CA SER A 20 5.64 -1.61 -6.69
C SER A 20 4.32 -1.49 -7.45
N PHE A 21 3.26 -2.09 -6.91
CA PHE A 21 1.97 -2.30 -7.57
C PHE A 21 1.47 -1.07 -8.35
N PHE A 22 1.36 0.08 -7.69
CA PHE A 22 0.85 1.30 -8.33
C PHE A 22 1.79 1.86 -9.40
N ASP A 23 3.09 1.59 -9.32
CA ASP A 23 4.09 2.11 -10.25
C ASP A 23 4.24 1.25 -11.52
N THR A 24 3.70 0.02 -11.50
CA THR A 24 3.88 -0.98 -12.56
C THR A 24 2.64 -1.22 -13.42
N LEU A 25 1.51 -0.56 -13.11
CA LEU A 25 0.25 -0.74 -13.85
C LEU A 25 0.37 -0.28 -15.31
N ASP A 26 0.07 -1.16 -16.26
CA ASP A 26 0.08 -0.86 -17.68
C ASP A 26 -1.12 0.02 -18.06
N HIS A 27 -0.86 1.16 -18.70
CA HIS A 27 -1.91 2.12 -19.05
C HIS A 27 -2.86 1.59 -20.12
N GLU A 28 -2.41 0.70 -21.00
CA GLU A 28 -3.28 0.10 -22.04
C GLU A 28 -4.26 -0.89 -21.45
N ILE A 29 -3.77 -1.75 -20.52
CA ILE A 29 -4.64 -2.67 -19.77
C ILE A 29 -5.65 -1.86 -18.94
N LEU A 30 -5.18 -0.86 -18.18
CA LEU A 30 -6.05 0.00 -17.39
C LEU A 30 -7.14 0.65 -18.23
N LYS A 31 -6.78 1.19 -19.40
CA LYS A 31 -7.72 1.82 -20.32
C LYS A 31 -8.77 0.83 -20.83
N LYS A 32 -8.35 -0.36 -21.25
CA LYS A 32 -9.24 -1.43 -21.73
C LYS A 32 -10.24 -1.87 -20.64
N GLN A 33 -9.74 -2.11 -19.43
CA GLN A 33 -10.59 -2.50 -18.29
C GLN A 33 -11.58 -1.39 -17.91
N TRP A 34 -11.15 -0.14 -17.94
CA TRP A 34 -12.03 0.99 -17.67
C TRP A 34 -13.12 1.13 -18.74
N GLN A 35 -12.78 0.96 -20.02
CA GLN A 35 -13.75 0.92 -21.12
C GLN A 35 -14.77 -0.22 -20.92
N ARG A 36 -14.30 -1.41 -20.58
CA ARG A 36 -15.14 -2.59 -20.30
C ARG A 36 -16.14 -2.34 -19.18
N VAL A 37 -15.68 -1.79 -18.05
CA VAL A 37 -16.57 -1.49 -16.89
C VAL A 37 -17.67 -0.48 -17.28
N ASN A 38 -17.35 0.47 -18.16
CA ASN A 38 -18.34 1.43 -18.64
C ASN A 38 -19.18 0.93 -19.83
N GLY A 39 -18.93 -0.26 -20.36
CA GLY A 39 -19.64 -0.81 -21.51
C GLY A 39 -19.42 -0.02 -22.82
N VAL A 40 -18.25 0.62 -22.97
CA VAL A 40 -17.94 1.50 -24.12
C VAL A 40 -16.68 1.05 -24.86
N SER A 41 -16.65 1.26 -26.17
CA SER A 41 -15.47 1.01 -27.01
C SER A 41 -14.39 2.10 -26.85
N SER A 42 -14.77 3.31 -26.44
CA SER A 42 -13.87 4.42 -26.17
C SER A 42 -14.31 5.20 -24.93
N LEU A 43 -13.35 5.68 -24.14
CA LEU A 43 -13.66 6.54 -22.99
C LEU A 43 -14.29 7.85 -23.46
N SER A 44 -15.30 8.33 -22.75
CA SER A 44 -15.84 9.67 -22.94
C SER A 44 -14.74 10.73 -22.75
N LYS A 45 -14.94 11.92 -23.29
CA LYS A 45 -13.97 13.02 -23.17
C LYS A 45 -13.57 13.29 -21.71
N ASP A 46 -14.55 13.27 -20.80
CA ASP A 46 -14.30 13.53 -19.37
C ASP A 46 -13.52 12.41 -18.71
N ASN A 47 -13.92 11.15 -18.93
CA ASN A 47 -13.21 9.98 -18.45
C ASN A 47 -11.77 9.92 -18.99
N TYR A 48 -11.57 10.31 -20.24
CA TYR A 48 -10.25 10.34 -20.85
C TYR A 48 -9.35 11.44 -20.26
N ILE A 49 -9.93 12.61 -19.91
CA ILE A 49 -9.19 13.67 -19.21
C ILE A 49 -8.73 13.18 -17.83
N VAL A 50 -9.61 12.50 -17.07
CA VAL A 50 -9.25 11.91 -15.78
C VAL A 50 -8.19 10.84 -15.96
N PHE A 51 -8.35 9.93 -16.93
CA PHE A 51 -7.34 8.91 -17.25
C PHE A 51 -5.98 9.56 -17.53
N LYS A 52 -5.92 10.58 -18.38
CA LYS A 52 -4.68 11.31 -18.68
C LYS A 52 -4.07 11.94 -17.44
N SER A 53 -4.85 12.56 -16.58
CA SER A 53 -4.33 13.21 -15.37
C SER A 53 -3.68 12.23 -14.39
N LEU A 54 -4.16 10.99 -14.35
CA LEU A 54 -3.63 9.94 -13.49
C LEU A 54 -2.45 9.17 -14.10
N THR A 55 -2.38 9.09 -15.43
CA THR A 55 -1.32 8.38 -16.15
C THR A 55 -0.15 9.28 -16.56
N HIS A 56 -0.31 10.61 -16.48
CA HIS A 56 0.72 11.61 -16.81
C HIS A 56 1.05 12.46 -15.58
N TYR A 57 1.38 11.78 -14.46
CA TYR A 57 1.74 12.47 -13.23
C TYR A 57 3.24 12.77 -13.17
N SER A 58 3.58 13.72 -12.31
CA SER A 58 4.95 14.06 -11.96
C SER A 58 5.17 13.86 -10.47
N PHE A 59 6.39 13.58 -10.08
CA PHE A 59 6.77 13.41 -8.69
C PHE A 59 8.06 14.13 -8.35
N LEU A 60 8.30 14.32 -7.07
CA LEU A 60 9.50 14.91 -6.51
C LEU A 60 10.18 13.90 -5.60
N ASN A 61 11.48 13.71 -5.77
CA ASN A 61 12.26 13.03 -4.75
C ASN A 61 12.43 13.95 -3.55
N ILE A 62 12.13 13.47 -2.35
CA ILE A 62 12.15 14.30 -1.15
C ILE A 62 13.57 14.77 -0.81
N GLU A 63 14.59 13.92 -1.01
CA GLU A 63 15.98 14.24 -0.71
C GLU A 63 16.51 15.30 -1.69
N ASP A 64 16.23 15.12 -2.98
CA ASP A 64 16.58 16.10 -4.03
C ASP A 64 15.90 17.45 -3.76
N THR A 65 14.62 17.42 -3.35
CA THR A 65 13.86 18.64 -3.03
C THR A 65 14.47 19.38 -1.82
N LEU A 66 14.85 18.66 -0.77
CA LEU A 66 15.48 19.24 0.40
C LEU A 66 16.85 19.86 0.06
N THR A 67 17.63 19.16 -0.76
CA THR A 67 18.92 19.67 -1.26
C THR A 67 18.75 20.93 -2.10
N ALA A 68 17.80 20.93 -3.04
CA ALA A 68 17.50 22.11 -3.88
C ALA A 68 17.04 23.33 -3.06
N LEU A 69 16.36 23.10 -1.93
CA LEU A 69 15.95 24.15 -0.98
C LEU A 69 17.08 24.59 -0.05
N GLY A 70 18.29 24.01 -0.17
CA GLY A 70 19.43 24.32 0.68
C GLY A 70 19.26 23.83 2.11
N TRP A 71 18.53 22.74 2.30
CA TRP A 71 18.38 22.16 3.63
C TRP A 71 19.58 21.30 4.00
N PRO A 72 19.98 21.24 5.30
CA PRO A 72 21.13 20.48 5.74
C PRO A 72 21.00 18.99 5.46
N ASP A 73 22.08 18.31 5.06
CA ASP A 73 22.15 16.86 4.73
C ASP A 73 21.67 15.94 5.88
N ARG A 74 21.67 16.45 7.10
CA ARG A 74 21.13 15.72 8.27
C ARG A 74 19.61 15.53 8.26
N LEU A 75 18.90 16.09 7.29
CA LEU A 75 17.46 15.87 7.06
C LEU A 75 17.15 14.77 6.01
N THR A 76 18.12 13.92 5.74
CA THR A 76 17.93 12.73 4.92
C THR A 76 16.76 11.87 5.44
N ARG A 77 16.17 11.05 4.58
CA ARG A 77 15.04 10.17 4.88
C ARG A 77 15.22 9.34 6.17
N LYS A 78 16.46 8.90 6.45
CA LYS A 78 16.83 8.23 7.70
C LYS A 78 16.64 9.11 8.95
N ASN A 79 16.78 10.42 8.82
CA ASN A 79 16.68 11.39 9.90
C ASN A 79 15.29 12.04 10.00
N LEU A 80 14.51 12.08 8.93
CA LEU A 80 13.11 12.55 8.94
C LEU A 80 12.21 11.71 9.87
N ASN A 81 12.53 10.44 10.04
CA ASN A 81 11.83 9.54 10.97
C ASN A 81 12.32 9.65 12.43
N LYS A 82 13.45 10.32 12.70
CA LYS A 82 13.94 10.62 14.05
C LYS A 82 13.31 11.92 14.55
N LYS A 83 13.22 12.09 15.87
CA LYS A 83 12.78 13.35 16.48
C LYS A 83 13.70 14.49 16.03
N ILE A 84 13.19 15.33 15.10
CA ILE A 84 13.91 16.53 14.66
C ILE A 84 14.01 17.49 15.85
N PRO A 85 15.20 17.98 16.23
CA PRO A 85 15.38 18.94 17.31
C PRO A 85 14.53 20.21 17.10
N ASN A 86 14.02 20.79 18.17
CA ASN A 86 13.16 21.98 18.11
C ASN A 86 13.73 23.18 17.33
N PRO A 87 15.04 23.50 17.40
CA PRO A 87 15.64 24.56 16.59
C PRO A 87 15.50 24.29 15.08
N LEU A 88 15.79 23.05 14.69
CA LEU A 88 15.70 22.63 13.29
C LEU A 88 14.25 22.63 12.76
N ARG A 89 13.26 22.31 13.60
CA ARG A 89 11.83 22.42 13.26
C ARG A 89 11.39 23.85 12.98
N LYS A 90 11.92 24.82 13.72
CA LYS A 90 11.63 26.23 13.49
C LYS A 90 12.23 26.70 12.18
N GLU A 91 13.46 26.28 11.88
CA GLU A 91 14.14 26.57 10.63
C GLU A 91 13.43 25.96 9.42
N ILE A 92 13.04 24.69 9.52
CA ILE A 92 12.21 23.99 8.53
C ILE A 92 10.89 24.74 8.34
N SER A 93 10.21 25.08 9.42
CA SER A 93 8.95 25.80 9.40
C SER A 93 9.07 27.19 8.78
N ALA A 94 10.21 27.86 8.96
CA ALA A 94 10.48 29.17 8.36
C ALA A 94 10.79 29.11 6.87
N ARG A 95 11.46 28.05 6.39
CA ARG A 95 11.81 27.87 4.98
C ARG A 95 10.68 27.27 4.14
N HIS A 96 9.63 26.78 4.73
CA HIS A 96 8.55 26.00 4.09
C HIS A 96 7.54 26.84 3.33
N GLN A 97 7.86 28.07 2.89
CA GLN A 97 6.72 28.95 2.97
C GLN A 97 6.30 29.73 1.79
N SER A 98 6.97 29.65 0.68
CA SER A 98 6.38 30.34 -0.45
C SER A 98 6.31 29.44 -1.69
N MET A 99 5.20 29.57 -2.40
CA MET A 99 5.06 29.03 -3.76
C MET A 99 6.12 29.62 -4.71
N GLU A 100 6.72 30.73 -4.34
CA GLU A 100 7.81 31.38 -5.05
C GLU A 100 9.09 30.55 -4.94
N ASP A 101 9.44 30.06 -3.73
CA ASP A 101 10.58 29.18 -3.54
C ASP A 101 10.45 27.91 -4.38
N PHE A 102 9.25 27.29 -4.39
CA PHE A 102 8.99 26.14 -5.22
C PHE A 102 9.10 26.46 -6.73
N ARG A 103 8.59 27.61 -7.16
CA ARG A 103 8.71 28.06 -8.56
C ARG A 103 10.16 28.30 -8.96
N SER A 104 11.00 28.81 -8.06
CA SER A 104 12.42 29.03 -8.31
C SER A 104 13.19 27.73 -8.51
N ILE A 105 12.89 26.69 -7.71
CA ILE A 105 13.59 25.40 -7.75
C ILE A 105 13.01 24.40 -8.75
N ARG A 106 11.78 24.59 -9.27
CA ARG A 106 11.12 23.60 -10.14
C ARG A 106 11.92 23.20 -11.39
N LYS A 107 12.78 24.12 -11.89
CA LYS A 107 13.67 23.90 -13.03
C LYS A 107 15.10 23.50 -12.62
N HIS A 108 15.31 23.25 -11.32
CA HIS A 108 16.63 22.89 -10.83
C HIS A 108 17.09 21.57 -11.44
N LYS A 109 18.38 21.53 -11.81
CA LYS A 109 19.04 20.36 -12.37
C LYS A 109 20.05 19.83 -11.38
N PHE A 110 20.06 18.53 -11.20
CA PHE A 110 21.09 17.82 -10.46
C PHE A 110 22.00 17.14 -11.46
N PHE A 111 23.29 17.39 -11.36
CA PHE A 111 24.30 16.77 -12.20
C PHE A 111 24.83 15.51 -11.52
N ASN A 112 24.87 14.41 -12.26
CA ASN A 112 25.47 13.18 -11.84
C ASN A 112 26.99 13.20 -12.09
N SER A 113 27.74 12.28 -11.48
CA SER A 113 29.19 12.16 -11.66
C SER A 113 29.61 11.81 -13.11
N ASP A 114 28.70 11.25 -13.90
CA ASP A 114 28.89 10.91 -15.31
C ASP A 114 28.58 12.07 -16.29
N GLY A 115 28.28 13.27 -15.78
CA GLY A 115 27.92 14.45 -16.57
C GLY A 115 26.48 14.52 -17.04
N THR A 116 25.67 13.48 -16.76
CA THR A 116 24.23 13.51 -17.01
C THR A 116 23.53 14.37 -15.96
N PHE A 117 22.30 14.79 -16.25
CA PHE A 117 21.50 15.54 -15.28
C PHE A 117 20.06 15.03 -15.19
N LYS A 118 19.46 15.23 -14.03
CA LYS A 118 18.02 15.02 -13.79
C LYS A 118 17.37 16.33 -13.33
N TYR A 119 16.13 16.54 -13.74
CA TYR A 119 15.32 17.63 -13.20
C TYR A 119 14.76 17.30 -11.83
N LEU A 120 14.53 18.31 -11.00
CA LEU A 120 13.86 18.15 -9.71
C LEU A 120 12.46 17.54 -9.89
N ILE A 121 11.68 18.04 -10.86
CA ILE A 121 10.39 17.47 -11.22
C ILE A 121 10.64 16.34 -12.20
N GLN A 122 10.32 15.14 -11.78
CA GLN A 122 10.50 13.91 -12.54
C GLN A 122 9.15 13.37 -13.00
N THR A 123 9.16 12.63 -14.09
CA THR A 123 8.03 11.84 -14.57
C THR A 123 8.44 10.37 -14.53
N PRO A 124 7.50 9.42 -14.39
CA PRO A 124 7.83 8.00 -14.49
C PRO A 124 8.61 7.71 -15.77
N GLU A 125 9.68 6.93 -15.63
CA GLU A 125 10.49 6.50 -16.76
C GLU A 125 9.67 5.68 -17.74
N LYS A 126 10.06 5.77 -19.03
CA LYS A 126 9.46 4.92 -20.05
C LYS A 126 10.22 3.60 -20.12
N ILE A 127 9.51 2.50 -20.03
CA ILE A 127 10.05 1.16 -20.26
C ILE A 127 9.61 0.72 -21.66
N ALA A 128 10.54 0.43 -22.55
CA ALA A 128 10.25 0.11 -23.96
C ALA A 128 9.33 1.14 -24.64
N GLY A 129 9.52 2.43 -24.36
CA GLY A 129 8.72 3.51 -24.93
C GLY A 129 7.36 3.76 -24.27
N LYS A 130 6.89 2.88 -23.39
CA LYS A 130 5.61 2.98 -22.68
C LYS A 130 5.78 3.54 -21.27
N ARG A 131 4.77 4.27 -20.81
CA ARG A 131 4.68 4.72 -19.42
C ARG A 131 3.81 3.76 -18.62
N TYR A 132 4.17 3.59 -17.37
CA TYR A 132 3.47 2.73 -16.40
C TYR A 132 3.10 3.53 -15.16
N GLY A 133 2.19 2.93 -14.37
CA GLY A 133 1.87 3.40 -13.04
C GLY A 133 0.85 4.53 -12.96
N ILE A 134 0.30 4.64 -11.78
CA ILE A 134 -0.63 5.71 -11.35
C ILE A 134 -0.21 6.21 -9.96
N PRO A 135 -0.51 7.48 -9.59
CA PRO A 135 -0.03 8.06 -8.35
C PRO A 135 -0.63 7.37 -7.12
N GLN A 136 0.22 6.86 -6.23
CA GLN A 136 -0.21 6.29 -4.96
C GLN A 136 -0.80 7.38 -4.04
N GLY A 137 -1.91 7.04 -3.36
CA GLY A 137 -2.56 7.95 -2.39
C GLY A 137 -3.68 8.83 -2.97
N SER A 138 -3.92 8.80 -4.27
CA SER A 138 -5.11 9.39 -4.86
C SER A 138 -6.35 8.51 -4.57
N PRO A 139 -7.50 9.08 -4.20
CA PRO A 139 -8.75 8.32 -4.04
C PRO A 139 -9.13 7.50 -5.27
N MET A 140 -8.87 8.04 -6.47
CA MET A 140 -9.14 7.37 -7.74
C MET A 140 -8.22 6.17 -7.99
N SER A 141 -6.99 6.22 -7.51
CA SER A 141 -6.00 5.15 -7.75
C SER A 141 -6.43 3.82 -7.11
N ALA A 142 -7.08 3.85 -5.94
CA ALA A 142 -7.61 2.65 -5.30
C ALA A 142 -8.73 1.99 -6.15
N ILE A 143 -9.60 2.79 -6.75
CA ILE A 143 -10.67 2.29 -7.63
C ILE A 143 -10.08 1.74 -8.93
N LEU A 144 -9.17 2.50 -9.55
CA LEU A 144 -8.55 2.12 -10.83
C LEU A 144 -7.67 0.88 -10.71
N SER A 145 -6.98 0.70 -9.58
CA SER A 145 -6.23 -0.52 -9.33
C SER A 145 -7.11 -1.76 -9.21
N ASN A 146 -8.33 -1.62 -8.67
CA ASN A 146 -9.31 -2.71 -8.65
C ASN A 146 -9.86 -2.98 -10.06
N ILE A 147 -10.18 -1.94 -10.84
CA ILE A 147 -10.60 -2.08 -12.23
C ILE A 147 -9.50 -2.77 -13.07
N TYR A 148 -8.24 -2.40 -12.85
CA TYR A 148 -7.10 -3.01 -13.54
C TYR A 148 -7.01 -4.52 -13.32
N MET A 149 -7.27 -4.98 -12.10
CA MET A 149 -7.09 -6.38 -11.69
C MET A 149 -8.30 -7.28 -11.96
N LEU A 150 -9.38 -6.81 -12.59
CA LEU A 150 -10.62 -7.55 -12.74
C LEU A 150 -10.45 -8.95 -13.36
N ASP A 151 -9.67 -9.08 -14.43
CA ASP A 151 -9.47 -10.38 -15.10
C ASP A 151 -8.62 -11.31 -14.24
N PHE A 152 -7.61 -10.77 -13.57
CA PHE A 152 -6.81 -11.53 -12.62
C PHE A 152 -7.65 -12.00 -11.42
N ASP A 153 -8.44 -11.10 -10.84
CA ASP A 153 -9.30 -11.42 -9.70
C ASP A 153 -10.33 -12.50 -10.08
N GLN A 154 -10.94 -12.40 -11.26
CA GLN A 154 -11.88 -13.39 -11.74
C GLN A 154 -11.22 -14.75 -11.91
N ASN A 155 -10.05 -14.81 -12.54
CA ASN A 155 -9.31 -16.06 -12.73
C ASN A 155 -8.93 -16.70 -11.39
N CYS A 156 -8.49 -15.89 -10.42
CA CYS A 156 -8.15 -16.37 -9.09
C CYS A 156 -9.38 -16.85 -8.30
N CYS A 157 -10.51 -16.13 -8.41
CA CYS A 157 -11.77 -16.55 -7.80
C CYS A 157 -12.25 -17.90 -8.37
N ASP A 158 -12.20 -18.06 -9.70
CA ASP A 158 -12.63 -19.29 -10.36
C ASP A 158 -11.74 -20.46 -9.96
N LEU A 159 -10.41 -20.25 -9.94
CA LEU A 159 -9.45 -21.26 -9.48
C LEU A 159 -9.75 -21.69 -8.04
N MET A 160 -9.94 -20.73 -7.14
CA MET A 160 -10.21 -21.05 -5.73
C MET A 160 -11.58 -21.73 -5.56
N THR A 161 -12.59 -21.30 -6.30
CA THR A 161 -13.93 -21.93 -6.26
C THR A 161 -13.88 -23.38 -6.69
N GLN A 162 -13.13 -23.71 -7.75
CA GLN A 162 -12.95 -25.08 -8.27
C GLN A 162 -12.34 -26.02 -7.25
N ILE A 163 -11.44 -25.52 -6.41
CA ILE A 163 -10.72 -26.33 -5.41
C ILE A 163 -11.31 -26.21 -4.00
N GLY A 164 -12.44 -25.53 -3.84
CA GLY A 164 -13.07 -25.30 -2.54
C GLY A 164 -12.34 -24.33 -1.62
N GLY A 165 -11.53 -23.45 -2.20
CA GLY A 165 -10.73 -22.44 -1.49
C GLY A 165 -11.36 -21.05 -1.49
N ILE A 166 -10.65 -20.09 -0.91
CA ILE A 166 -11.05 -18.66 -0.89
C ILE A 166 -9.91 -17.79 -1.41
N TYR A 167 -10.26 -16.85 -2.27
CA TYR A 167 -9.40 -15.75 -2.73
C TYR A 167 -9.84 -14.43 -2.12
N ARG A 168 -8.87 -13.63 -1.64
CA ARG A 168 -9.08 -12.25 -1.22
C ARG A 168 -7.90 -11.40 -1.64
N ARG A 169 -8.18 -10.18 -2.12
CA ARG A 169 -7.17 -9.17 -2.43
C ARG A 169 -7.54 -7.80 -1.86
N TYR A 170 -6.56 -7.09 -1.40
CA TYR A 170 -6.68 -5.68 -1.04
C TYR A 170 -5.47 -4.93 -1.62
N CYS A 171 -5.68 -4.19 -2.72
CA CYS A 171 -4.62 -3.57 -3.51
C CYS A 171 -3.55 -4.58 -3.94
N ASP A 172 -2.36 -4.50 -3.37
CA ASP A 172 -1.18 -5.33 -3.60
C ASP A 172 -1.13 -6.60 -2.72
N ASP A 173 -1.89 -6.63 -1.61
CA ASP A 173 -1.94 -7.75 -0.69
C ASP A 173 -2.95 -8.81 -1.15
N ILE A 174 -2.47 -9.99 -1.50
CA ILE A 174 -3.26 -11.16 -1.91
C ILE A 174 -3.17 -12.24 -0.84
N VAL A 175 -4.28 -12.88 -0.54
CA VAL A 175 -4.32 -14.09 0.28
C VAL A 175 -5.26 -15.11 -0.34
N VAL A 176 -4.80 -16.35 -0.43
CA VAL A 176 -5.60 -17.51 -0.81
C VAL A 176 -5.54 -18.57 0.28
N THR A 177 -6.67 -19.22 0.52
CA THR A 177 -6.78 -20.35 1.45
C THR A 177 -7.41 -21.52 0.69
N PHE A 178 -6.88 -22.72 0.85
CA PHE A 178 -7.33 -23.90 0.12
C PHE A 178 -7.02 -25.18 0.89
N PRO A 179 -7.65 -26.33 0.53
CA PRO A 179 -7.46 -27.59 1.24
C PRO A 179 -6.00 -28.02 1.31
N GLU A 180 -5.62 -28.64 2.41
CA GLU A 180 -4.24 -29.12 2.67
C GLU A 180 -3.74 -30.14 1.63
N SER A 181 -4.66 -30.87 0.99
CA SER A 181 -4.34 -31.85 -0.06
C SER A 181 -3.73 -31.26 -1.33
N ILE A 182 -3.79 -29.93 -1.50
CA ILE A 182 -3.31 -29.23 -2.68
C ILE A 182 -1.97 -28.56 -2.37
N SER A 183 -0.99 -28.72 -3.26
CA SER A 183 0.34 -28.14 -3.10
C SER A 183 0.31 -26.61 -3.14
N ILE A 184 0.99 -25.98 -2.19
CA ILE A 184 1.14 -24.51 -2.16
C ILE A 184 1.93 -24.02 -3.38
N ASP A 185 2.94 -24.78 -3.80
CA ASP A 185 3.75 -24.39 -4.98
C ASP A 185 2.97 -24.49 -6.28
N GLU A 186 2.05 -25.45 -6.38
CA GLU A 186 1.14 -25.54 -7.52
C GLU A 186 0.26 -24.28 -7.62
N ILE A 187 -0.33 -23.88 -6.51
CA ILE A 187 -1.17 -22.67 -6.46
C ILE A 187 -0.35 -21.42 -6.73
N TYR A 188 0.86 -21.31 -6.14
CA TYR A 188 1.76 -20.19 -6.41
C TYR A 188 2.04 -20.04 -7.90
N ASN A 189 2.41 -21.13 -8.58
CA ASN A 189 2.70 -21.13 -10.02
C ASN A 189 1.48 -20.75 -10.87
N LYS A 190 0.28 -21.21 -10.48
CA LYS A 190 -0.97 -20.84 -11.16
C LYS A 190 -1.28 -19.33 -10.99
N LEU A 191 -1.07 -18.76 -9.79
CA LEU A 191 -1.26 -17.34 -9.54
C LEU A 191 -0.22 -16.49 -10.29
N GLU A 192 1.04 -16.91 -10.33
CA GLU A 192 2.10 -16.23 -11.08
C GLU A 192 1.81 -16.24 -12.58
N LYS A 193 1.35 -17.38 -13.12
CA LYS A 193 0.89 -17.47 -14.52
C LYS A 193 -0.31 -16.58 -14.81
N ALA A 194 -1.30 -16.57 -13.93
CA ALA A 194 -2.46 -15.68 -14.05
C ALA A 194 -2.04 -14.21 -14.03
N LEU A 195 -1.09 -13.84 -13.16
CA LEU A 195 -0.56 -12.49 -13.07
C LEU A 195 0.18 -12.09 -14.35
N SER A 196 1.02 -12.96 -14.90
CA SER A 196 1.72 -12.70 -16.17
C SER A 196 0.77 -12.56 -17.36
N THR A 197 -0.35 -13.27 -17.34
CA THR A 197 -1.36 -13.23 -18.40
C THR A 197 -2.23 -11.97 -18.34
N HIS A 198 -2.66 -11.57 -17.15
CA HIS A 198 -3.66 -10.52 -16.95
C HIS A 198 -3.09 -9.23 -16.35
N GLY A 199 -1.99 -9.31 -15.60
CA GLY A 199 -1.39 -8.18 -14.91
C GLY A 199 -0.38 -7.36 -15.73
N GLY A 200 -0.07 -7.79 -16.96
CA GLY A 200 0.96 -7.13 -17.78
C GLY A 200 2.39 -7.50 -17.38
N GLN A 201 3.36 -7.06 -18.20
CA GLN A 201 4.76 -7.52 -18.10
C GLN A 201 5.51 -6.99 -16.86
N GLN A 202 5.10 -5.84 -16.33
CA GLN A 202 5.83 -5.17 -15.25
C GLN A 202 5.34 -5.56 -13.85
N LEU A 203 4.13 -6.09 -13.74
CA LEU A 203 3.57 -6.50 -12.46
C LEU A 203 4.11 -7.86 -12.05
N LYS A 204 4.77 -7.91 -10.90
CA LYS A 204 5.45 -9.12 -10.40
C LYS A 204 5.17 -9.35 -8.92
N ILE A 205 5.18 -10.61 -8.54
CA ILE A 205 5.17 -11.02 -7.14
C ILE A 205 6.50 -10.59 -6.48
N ASN A 206 6.44 -10.13 -5.24
CA ASN A 206 7.60 -9.87 -4.41
C ASN A 206 8.03 -11.16 -3.68
N PRO A 207 9.10 -11.85 -4.10
CA PRO A 207 9.46 -13.15 -3.52
C PRO A 207 9.79 -13.07 -2.03
N ALA A 208 10.31 -11.92 -1.56
CA ALA A 208 10.70 -11.72 -0.17
C ALA A 208 9.49 -11.57 0.80
N LYS A 209 8.29 -11.39 0.25
CA LYS A 209 7.06 -11.21 1.02
C LYS A 209 6.03 -12.33 0.80
N VAL A 210 6.41 -13.38 0.14
CA VAL A 210 5.57 -14.58 0.01
C VAL A 210 5.61 -15.34 1.32
N GLU A 211 4.45 -15.62 1.89
CA GLU A 211 4.34 -16.47 3.09
C GLU A 211 3.51 -17.70 2.77
N LYS A 212 4.03 -18.87 3.16
CA LYS A 212 3.40 -20.18 2.99
C LYS A 212 3.09 -20.74 4.36
N ILE A 213 1.82 -20.72 4.73
CA ILE A 213 1.37 -21.12 6.07
C ILE A 213 0.45 -22.32 5.94
N GLN A 214 0.67 -23.32 6.77
CA GLN A 214 -0.20 -24.48 6.92
C GLN A 214 -0.92 -24.39 8.27
N PHE A 215 -2.22 -24.53 8.25
CA PHE A 215 -3.03 -24.72 9.45
C PHE A 215 -3.36 -26.20 9.58
N SER A 216 -2.98 -26.79 10.71
CA SER A 216 -3.26 -28.19 11.03
C SER A 216 -3.63 -28.36 12.49
N HIS A 217 -4.41 -29.38 12.80
CA HIS A 217 -4.75 -29.70 14.19
C HIS A 217 -3.58 -30.39 14.87
N VAL A 218 -3.07 -29.76 15.92
CA VAL A 218 -2.14 -30.37 16.88
C VAL A 218 -2.93 -30.68 18.13
N THR A 219 -3.25 -31.96 18.32
CA THR A 219 -4.22 -32.42 19.33
C THR A 219 -5.62 -31.83 19.10
N THR A 220 -6.08 -30.89 19.92
CA THR A 220 -7.40 -30.26 19.83
C THR A 220 -7.36 -28.80 19.29
N ARG A 221 -6.17 -28.27 19.02
CA ARG A 221 -6.00 -26.86 18.60
C ARG A 221 -5.52 -26.77 17.18
N LEU A 222 -6.14 -25.85 16.43
CA LEU A 222 -5.67 -25.47 15.11
C LEU A 222 -4.42 -24.60 15.26
N THR A 223 -3.31 -25.00 14.66
CA THR A 223 -2.01 -24.34 14.79
C THR A 223 -1.48 -23.96 13.43
N ALA A 224 -0.91 -22.75 13.32
CA ALA A 224 -0.32 -22.22 12.11
C ALA A 224 1.20 -22.49 12.09
N ILE A 225 1.70 -23.05 11.00
CA ILE A 225 3.13 -23.35 10.81
C ILE A 225 3.58 -22.78 9.46
N ASP A 226 4.70 -22.08 9.46
CA ASP A 226 5.37 -21.70 8.21
C ASP A 226 5.93 -22.96 7.54
N VAL A 227 5.45 -23.27 6.35
CA VAL A 227 5.83 -24.51 5.62
C VAL A 227 7.32 -24.54 5.26
N THR A 228 7.94 -23.37 5.10
CA THR A 228 9.36 -23.27 4.71
C THR A 228 10.30 -23.54 5.88
N THR A 229 9.94 -23.06 7.09
CA THR A 229 10.79 -23.12 8.27
C THR A 229 10.37 -24.18 9.29
N GLY A 230 9.14 -24.68 9.21
CA GLY A 230 8.54 -25.58 10.20
C GLY A 230 8.22 -24.91 11.54
N ILE A 231 8.35 -23.57 11.64
CA ILE A 231 8.19 -22.84 12.90
C ILE A 231 6.78 -22.27 12.96
N TYR A 232 6.23 -22.16 14.17
CA TYR A 232 4.96 -21.49 14.44
C TYR A 232 4.95 -20.07 13.88
N LYS A 233 3.99 -19.76 13.01
CA LYS A 233 3.82 -18.45 12.38
C LYS A 233 2.34 -18.16 12.14
N PRO A 234 1.73 -17.26 12.90
CA PRO A 234 0.33 -16.90 12.71
C PRO A 234 0.15 -16.13 11.40
N LEU A 235 -1.01 -16.31 10.76
CA LEU A 235 -1.39 -15.58 9.56
C LEU A 235 -1.57 -14.08 9.87
N GLN A 236 -0.86 -13.23 9.12
CA GLN A 236 -1.03 -11.78 9.20
C GLN A 236 -1.67 -11.26 7.91
N TYR A 237 -2.83 -10.61 8.04
CA TYR A 237 -3.52 -10.02 6.89
C TYR A 237 -4.26 -8.74 7.28
N LEU A 238 -4.06 -7.65 6.53
CA LEU A 238 -4.71 -6.34 6.69
C LEU A 238 -4.69 -5.78 8.13
N GLY A 239 -3.59 -6.01 8.85
CA GLY A 239 -3.44 -5.51 10.22
C GLY A 239 -4.06 -6.40 11.31
N PHE A 240 -4.57 -7.57 10.93
CA PHE A 240 -5.00 -8.62 11.85
C PHE A 240 -3.99 -9.77 11.89
N ILE A 241 -4.00 -10.50 12.98
CA ILE A 241 -3.23 -11.73 13.21
C ILE A 241 -4.22 -12.81 13.58
N TYR A 242 -4.13 -13.98 12.92
CA TYR A 242 -4.89 -15.16 13.24
C TYR A 242 -3.95 -16.31 13.57
N ASP A 243 -4.07 -16.85 14.77
CA ASP A 243 -3.20 -17.90 15.31
C ASP A 243 -3.78 -19.33 15.19
N GLY A 244 -4.99 -19.44 14.64
CA GLY A 244 -5.78 -20.67 14.57
C GLY A 244 -6.92 -20.71 15.59
N GLU A 245 -6.90 -19.86 16.61
CA GLU A 245 -7.95 -19.78 17.63
C GLU A 245 -8.60 -18.38 17.67
N LYS A 246 -7.76 -17.33 17.67
CA LYS A 246 -8.20 -15.94 17.89
C LYS A 246 -7.74 -15.01 16.79
N VAL A 247 -8.61 -14.05 16.45
CA VAL A 247 -8.27 -12.92 15.59
C VAL A 247 -7.86 -11.74 16.47
N LEU A 248 -6.61 -11.35 16.40
CA LEU A 248 -6.01 -10.26 17.17
C LEU A 248 -5.65 -9.09 16.27
N ILE A 249 -5.63 -7.89 16.82
CA ILE A 249 -5.09 -6.72 16.12
C ILE A 249 -3.55 -6.77 16.16
N ARG A 250 -2.90 -6.58 15.01
CA ARG A 250 -1.45 -6.54 14.90
C ARG A 250 -0.86 -5.49 15.84
N SER A 251 0.15 -5.86 16.63
CA SER A 251 0.79 -4.99 17.63
C SER A 251 1.31 -3.67 17.04
N SER A 252 1.84 -3.69 15.82
CA SER A 252 2.28 -2.47 15.13
C SER A 252 1.11 -1.52 14.79
N SER A 253 -0.06 -2.06 14.45
CA SER A 253 -1.28 -1.27 14.19
C SER A 253 -1.77 -0.60 15.47
N LEU A 254 -1.79 -1.35 16.57
CA LEU A 254 -2.15 -0.83 17.88
C LEU A 254 -1.17 0.24 18.37
N SER A 255 0.14 -0.01 18.24
CA SER A 255 1.19 0.95 18.58
C SER A 255 1.10 2.24 17.76
N ASN A 256 0.79 2.12 16.46
CA ASN A 256 0.58 3.28 15.59
C ASN A 256 -0.67 4.07 15.98
N TYR A 257 -1.75 3.39 16.35
CA TYR A 257 -2.96 4.01 16.87
C TYR A 257 -2.67 4.83 18.15
N TYR A 258 -2.02 4.24 19.15
CA TYR A 258 -1.65 4.94 20.37
C TYR A 258 -0.69 6.10 20.12
N ARG A 259 0.29 5.93 19.25
CA ARG A 259 1.23 7.01 18.88
C ARG A 259 0.49 8.19 18.26
N ARG A 260 -0.46 7.94 17.36
CA ARG A 260 -1.30 8.97 16.73
C ARG A 260 -2.20 9.66 17.77
N LEU A 261 -2.81 8.91 18.68
CA LEU A 261 -3.63 9.44 19.77
C LEU A 261 -2.82 10.38 20.66
N VAL A 262 -1.69 9.93 21.18
CA VAL A 262 -0.81 10.74 22.03
C VAL A 262 -0.31 11.99 21.30
N SER A 263 0.07 11.87 20.03
CA SER A 263 0.48 13.01 19.20
C SER A 263 -0.64 14.06 19.05
N LYS A 264 -1.87 13.63 18.80
CA LYS A 264 -3.05 14.52 18.68
C LYS A 264 -3.39 15.20 20.00
N ILE A 265 -3.29 14.47 21.12
CA ILE A 265 -3.50 15.05 22.47
C ILE A 265 -2.44 16.12 22.75
N ARG A 266 -1.16 15.81 22.50
CA ARG A 266 -0.06 16.78 22.67
C ARG A 266 -0.22 18.01 21.80
N ALA A 267 -0.55 17.83 20.52
CA ALA A 267 -0.82 18.93 19.59
C ALA A 267 -2.00 19.81 20.04
N SER A 268 -3.10 19.19 20.49
CA SER A 268 -4.26 19.92 21.02
C SER A 268 -3.91 20.70 22.29
N LYS A 269 -3.17 20.11 23.24
CA LYS A 269 -2.68 20.76 24.45
C LYS A 269 -1.77 21.95 24.13
N ASN A 270 -0.81 21.76 23.21
CA ASN A 270 0.11 22.83 22.80
C ASN A 270 -0.60 23.98 22.11
N ARG A 271 -1.59 23.68 21.25
CA ARG A 271 -2.45 24.69 20.60
C ARG A 271 -3.27 25.49 21.64
N ALA A 272 -3.90 24.79 22.58
CA ALA A 272 -4.66 25.44 23.66
C ALA A 272 -3.77 26.36 24.50
N LYS A 273 -2.57 25.91 24.87
CA LYS A 273 -1.58 26.73 25.60
C LYS A 273 -1.14 27.96 24.80
N ARG A 274 -0.85 27.80 23.48
CA ARG A 274 -0.39 28.90 22.61
C ARG A 274 -1.46 29.98 22.40
N HIS A 275 -2.71 29.56 22.26
CA HIS A 275 -3.82 30.48 21.97
C HIS A 275 -4.66 30.81 23.20
N LYS A 276 -4.24 30.45 24.42
CA LYS A 276 -4.99 30.64 25.68
C LYS A 276 -6.43 30.14 25.61
N LYS A 277 -6.67 29.02 24.87
CA LYS A 277 -7.98 28.38 24.66
C LYS A 277 -8.08 27.05 25.38
N ILE A 278 -9.31 26.60 25.61
CA ILE A 278 -9.59 25.30 26.23
C ILE A 278 -9.26 24.15 25.26
N VAL A 279 -8.76 23.04 25.79
CA VAL A 279 -8.52 21.82 25.00
C VAL A 279 -9.83 21.20 24.59
N TYR A 280 -10.06 20.99 23.30
CA TYR A 280 -11.26 20.36 22.76
C TYR A 280 -11.26 18.84 23.04
N ARG A 281 -11.52 18.46 24.30
CA ARG A 281 -11.57 17.05 24.76
C ARG A 281 -12.59 16.23 23.97
N ARG A 282 -13.78 16.78 23.70
CA ARG A 282 -14.86 16.10 22.97
C ARG A 282 -14.42 15.68 21.56
N LYS A 283 -13.64 16.49 20.84
CA LYS A 283 -13.13 16.16 19.50
C LYS A 283 -12.14 14.98 19.56
N ILE A 284 -11.24 14.97 20.54
CA ILE A 284 -10.28 13.87 20.72
C ILE A 284 -11.03 12.59 21.11
N TYR A 285 -11.96 12.70 22.03
CA TYR A 285 -12.80 11.58 22.46
C TYR A 285 -13.58 10.96 21.30
N ARG A 286 -14.25 11.78 20.47
CA ARG A 286 -14.96 11.32 19.27
C ARG A 286 -14.04 10.58 18.28
N MET A 287 -12.81 11.01 18.11
CA MET A 287 -11.89 10.39 17.16
C MET A 287 -11.32 9.04 17.62
N TYR A 288 -11.27 8.81 18.94
CA TYR A 288 -10.53 7.69 19.52
C TYR A 288 -11.34 6.86 20.52
N SER A 289 -12.63 7.12 20.67
CA SER A 289 -13.53 6.35 21.52
C SER A 289 -14.51 5.54 20.70
N HIS A 290 -14.80 4.32 21.14
CA HIS A 290 -15.85 3.46 20.58
C HIS A 290 -17.25 4.09 20.65
N LEU A 291 -17.49 4.98 21.60
CA LEU A 291 -18.76 5.69 21.77
C LEU A 291 -18.99 6.77 20.69
N ALA A 292 -17.96 7.16 19.94
CA ALA A 292 -18.08 8.15 18.86
C ALA A 292 -18.83 7.64 17.63
N ARG A 293 -19.10 6.34 17.51
CA ARG A 293 -19.79 5.72 16.36
C ARG A 293 -21.33 5.68 16.50
N LYS A 294 -21.89 6.15 17.59
CA LYS A 294 -23.34 6.09 17.87
C LYS A 294 -24.05 7.43 17.67
N GLN A 295 -23.61 8.25 16.73
CA GLN A 295 -24.38 9.44 16.27
C GLN A 295 -24.27 9.62 14.77
#